data_6d3d1be4fb23cdef64f5cdd394a9124c
#
_entry.id   6d3d1be4fb23cdef64f5cdd394a9124c
#
_cell.length_a   1.000
_cell.length_b   1.000
_cell.length_c   1.000
_cell.angle_alpha   90.00
_cell.angle_beta   90.00
_cell.angle_gamma   90.00
#
_symmetry.space_group_name_H-M   'P 1'
#
loop_
_entity.id
_entity.type
_entity.pdbx_description
1 polymer ?
#
loop_
_entity_poly.entity_id
_entity_poly.type
_entity_poly.pdbx_seq_one_letter_code
_entity_poly.pdbx_strand_id
1 'polypeptide(L)'
;MALFINTNVASLGAQRSLATSGAELKTAMERLSSGKKINSAADDAAGFAIAERMTAQIRGLNMATKNANDGLSMLGVIENATNDVTDMLHRMRELAIQATNDTNSDEDRAFLQKEVAQLKLEITRVAEDTQYNGQEVLDGTFTSKSIQVGTEFGQTITFSVNGIKADAIGSKDTNGFTSTDVDGNARLDNVASIDISNAAGAQAGLQVITDAIEQVAGDRATYGALQNRLEYTVSNLMNVAEFTTAARSRIEDADFAAESARLAKAQVLQQTGTAMLAQANASSQLALSLIR
;
A
#
# COMPACT_ATOMS: atom_id res chain seq x y z
N MET A 1 -14.06 29.19 66.97
CA MET A 1 -13.52 27.90 66.51
C MET A 1 -12.68 27.34 67.64
N ALA A 2 -12.89 26.08 68.04
CA ALA A 2 -12.07 25.48 69.08
C ALA A 2 -10.63 25.31 68.48
N LEU A 3 -9.63 25.91 69.19
CA LEU A 3 -8.21 25.78 68.83
C LEU A 3 -7.65 24.50 69.46
N PHE A 4 -7.50 23.49 68.61
CA PHE A 4 -6.81 22.24 69.02
C PHE A 4 -5.32 22.40 68.78
N ILE A 5 -4.48 22.34 69.82
CA ILE A 5 -3.04 22.56 69.71
C ILE A 5 -2.31 21.30 69.20
N ASN A 6 -2.80 20.11 69.52
CA ASN A 6 -2.16 18.83 69.11
C ASN A 6 -2.49 18.39 67.69
N THR A 7 -3.56 18.90 67.07
CA THR A 7 -3.98 18.53 65.71
C THR A 7 -4.37 19.76 64.96
N ASN A 8 -3.48 20.23 64.05
CA ASN A 8 -3.78 21.41 63.21
C ASN A 8 -4.54 20.95 61.97
N VAL A 9 -5.90 20.89 62.05
CA VAL A 9 -6.78 20.45 60.95
C VAL A 9 -6.69 21.40 59.74
N ALA A 10 -6.41 22.70 59.96
CA ALA A 10 -6.21 23.63 58.87
C ALA A 10 -4.93 23.35 58.07
N SER A 11 -3.84 23.01 58.77
CA SER A 11 -2.59 22.62 58.11
C SER A 11 -2.73 21.28 57.34
N LEU A 12 -3.43 20.29 57.90
CA LEU A 12 -3.72 19.04 57.21
C LEU A 12 -4.59 19.24 55.97
N GLY A 13 -5.60 20.15 56.04
CA GLY A 13 -6.42 20.53 54.91
C GLY A 13 -5.60 21.20 53.81
N ALA A 14 -4.72 22.16 54.18
CA ALA A 14 -3.83 22.82 53.22
C ALA A 14 -2.84 21.86 52.59
N GLN A 15 -2.26 20.90 53.34
CA GLN A 15 -1.40 19.87 52.77
C GLN A 15 -2.12 18.96 51.80
N ARG A 16 -3.37 18.56 52.09
CA ARG A 16 -4.18 17.74 51.13
C ARG A 16 -4.47 18.52 49.86
N SER A 17 -4.85 19.79 49.94
CA SER A 17 -5.08 20.64 48.78
C SER A 17 -3.81 20.85 47.94
N LEU A 18 -2.66 21.01 48.61
CA LEU A 18 -1.36 21.13 47.95
C LEU A 18 -0.96 19.84 47.22
N ALA A 19 -1.20 18.68 47.85
CA ALA A 19 -0.93 17.37 47.20
C ALA A 19 -1.81 17.16 45.95
N THR A 20 -3.11 17.54 46.03
CA THR A 20 -4.05 17.47 44.90
C THR A 20 -3.63 18.40 43.77
N SER A 21 -3.33 19.66 44.05
CA SER A 21 -2.86 20.60 43.00
C SER A 21 -1.51 20.25 42.43
N GLY A 22 -0.63 19.60 43.22
CA GLY A 22 0.63 19.05 42.73
C GLY A 22 0.42 17.87 41.75
N ALA A 23 -0.53 16.99 42.00
CA ALA A 23 -0.91 15.90 41.12
C ALA A 23 -1.52 16.43 39.81
N GLU A 24 -2.45 17.44 39.90
CA GLU A 24 -3.02 18.11 38.73
C GLU A 24 -1.95 18.80 37.88
N LEU A 25 -0.99 19.48 38.52
CA LEU A 25 0.14 20.11 37.84
C LEU A 25 0.97 19.07 37.05
N LYS A 26 1.31 17.94 37.67
CA LYS A 26 2.06 16.87 37.05
C LYS A 26 1.32 16.30 35.84
N THR A 27 0.04 16.02 35.97
CA THR A 27 -0.78 15.49 34.86
C THR A 27 -0.89 16.50 33.70
N ALA A 28 -1.10 17.80 34.01
CA ALA A 28 -1.13 18.83 32.96
C ALA A 28 0.21 18.97 32.24
N MET A 29 1.34 18.91 32.94
CA MET A 29 2.67 18.92 32.36
C MET A 29 2.92 17.69 31.48
N GLU A 30 2.50 16.52 31.90
CA GLU A 30 2.64 15.26 31.18
C GLU A 30 1.83 15.31 29.87
N ARG A 31 0.58 15.78 29.90
CA ARG A 31 -0.29 15.93 28.73
C ARG A 31 0.21 16.98 27.77
N LEU A 32 0.71 18.12 28.27
CA LEU A 32 1.32 19.15 27.41
C LEU A 32 2.61 18.65 26.74
N SER A 33 3.43 17.88 27.45
CA SER A 33 4.69 17.35 26.94
C SER A 33 4.49 16.26 25.89
N SER A 34 3.50 15.39 26.09
CA SER A 34 3.18 14.31 25.16
C SER A 34 2.27 14.73 24.01
N GLY A 35 1.51 15.82 24.16
CA GLY A 35 0.44 16.23 23.27
C GLY A 35 -0.80 15.35 23.37
N LYS A 36 -0.83 14.39 24.32
CA LYS A 36 -1.89 13.40 24.47
C LYS A 36 -2.66 13.61 25.76
N LYS A 37 -3.98 13.52 25.69
CA LYS A 37 -4.89 13.49 26.84
C LYS A 37 -4.79 12.16 27.59
N ILE A 38 -4.59 11.05 26.85
CA ILE A 38 -4.50 9.69 27.35
C ILE A 38 -3.07 9.21 27.14
N ASN A 39 -2.26 9.17 28.20
CA ASN A 39 -0.89 8.71 28.18
C ASN A 39 -0.76 7.26 28.67
N SER A 40 -1.68 6.83 29.53
CA SER A 40 -1.68 5.50 30.12
C SER A 40 -3.10 4.93 30.24
N ALA A 41 -3.21 3.62 30.42
CA ALA A 41 -4.49 2.97 30.68
C ALA A 41 -5.17 3.45 31.99
N ALA A 42 -4.41 4.07 32.90
CA ALA A 42 -4.94 4.65 34.13
C ALA A 42 -5.72 5.95 33.90
N ASP A 43 -5.42 6.69 32.81
CA ASP A 43 -6.13 7.92 32.46
C ASP A 43 -7.53 7.67 31.92
N ASP A 44 -7.64 6.70 31.00
CA ASP A 44 -8.90 6.22 30.41
C ASP A 44 -8.65 4.85 29.76
N ALA A 45 -9.03 3.77 30.43
CA ALA A 45 -8.82 2.41 29.96
C ALA A 45 -9.58 2.10 28.67
N ALA A 46 -10.80 2.64 28.52
CA ALA A 46 -11.62 2.41 27.33
C ALA A 46 -11.10 3.19 26.12
N GLY A 47 -10.80 4.48 26.32
CA GLY A 47 -10.23 5.34 25.28
C GLY A 47 -8.86 4.84 24.83
N PHE A 48 -8.00 4.40 25.73
CA PHE A 48 -6.70 3.81 25.42
C PHE A 48 -6.82 2.56 24.55
N ALA A 49 -7.69 1.61 24.94
CA ALA A 49 -7.90 0.38 24.15
C ALA A 49 -8.45 0.67 22.73
N ILE A 50 -9.31 1.67 22.59
CA ILE A 50 -9.82 2.10 21.27
C ILE A 50 -8.69 2.75 20.45
N ALA A 51 -7.90 3.65 21.04
CA ALA A 51 -6.79 4.33 20.38
C ALA A 51 -5.71 3.35 19.91
N GLU A 52 -5.37 2.33 20.72
CA GLU A 52 -4.43 1.28 20.34
C GLU A 52 -4.94 0.44 19.16
N ARG A 53 -6.23 0.07 19.17
CA ARG A 53 -6.84 -0.66 18.03
C ARG A 53 -6.85 0.20 16.77
N MET A 54 -7.17 1.50 16.86
CA MET A 54 -7.08 2.42 15.74
C MET A 54 -5.64 2.59 15.24
N THR A 55 -4.66 2.63 16.14
CA THR A 55 -3.24 2.69 15.78
C THR A 55 -2.81 1.44 15.00
N ALA A 56 -3.22 0.26 15.42
CA ALA A 56 -2.97 -0.98 14.69
C ALA A 56 -3.62 -0.94 13.29
N GLN A 57 -4.86 -0.45 13.20
CA GLN A 57 -5.57 -0.30 11.94
C GLN A 57 -4.87 0.70 11.00
N ILE A 58 -4.45 1.87 11.49
CA ILE A 58 -3.71 2.87 10.69
C ILE A 58 -2.40 2.30 10.15
N ARG A 59 -1.65 1.59 10.99
CA ARG A 59 -0.40 0.92 10.55
C ARG A 59 -0.68 -0.14 9.48
N GLY A 60 -1.74 -0.92 9.65
CA GLY A 60 -2.18 -1.90 8.66
C GLY A 60 -2.59 -1.25 7.33
N LEU A 61 -3.38 -0.16 7.36
CA LEU A 61 -3.78 0.60 6.17
C LEU A 61 -2.58 1.20 5.42
N ASN A 62 -1.61 1.75 6.15
CA ASN A 62 -0.38 2.27 5.56
C ASN A 62 0.45 1.16 4.86
N MET A 63 0.53 -0.03 5.47
CA MET A 63 1.19 -1.18 4.83
C MET A 63 0.40 -1.68 3.62
N ALA A 64 -0.93 -1.74 3.69
CA ALA A 64 -1.79 -2.11 2.56
C ALA A 64 -1.62 -1.12 1.39
N THR A 65 -1.54 0.18 1.68
CA THR A 65 -1.26 1.22 0.68
C THR A 65 0.11 1.01 0.03
N LYS A 66 1.14 0.69 0.83
CA LYS A 66 2.47 0.38 0.31
C LYS A 66 2.43 -0.86 -0.59
N ASN A 67 1.80 -1.95 -0.16
CA ASN A 67 1.68 -3.17 -0.95
C ASN A 67 0.93 -2.93 -2.28
N ALA A 68 -0.12 -2.09 -2.27
CA ALA A 68 -0.84 -1.73 -3.49
C ALA A 68 0.04 -0.93 -4.46
N ASN A 69 0.87 0.01 -3.96
CA ASN A 69 1.82 0.76 -4.78
C ASN A 69 2.96 -0.13 -5.31
N ASP A 70 3.42 -1.12 -4.54
CA ASP A 70 4.39 -2.11 -5.01
C ASP A 70 3.77 -2.94 -6.16
N GLY A 71 2.49 -3.30 -6.05
CA GLY A 71 1.74 -3.95 -7.12
C GLY A 71 1.60 -3.08 -8.37
N LEU A 72 1.30 -1.79 -8.23
CA LEU A 72 1.27 -0.83 -9.35
C LEU A 72 2.62 -0.73 -10.04
N SER A 73 3.70 -0.66 -9.27
CA SER A 73 5.07 -0.61 -9.81
C SER A 73 5.41 -1.86 -10.61
N MET A 74 5.02 -3.02 -10.12
CA MET A 74 5.21 -4.30 -10.81
C MET A 74 4.41 -4.35 -12.12
N LEU A 75 3.13 -3.93 -12.10
CA LEU A 75 2.30 -3.86 -13.30
C LEU A 75 2.87 -2.89 -14.34
N GLY A 76 3.50 -1.78 -13.90
CA GLY A 76 4.21 -0.87 -14.78
C GLY A 76 5.39 -1.52 -15.51
N VAL A 77 6.15 -2.39 -14.83
CA VAL A 77 7.23 -3.16 -15.48
C VAL A 77 6.66 -4.14 -16.52
N ILE A 78 5.58 -4.85 -16.16
CA ILE A 78 4.89 -5.78 -17.06
C ILE A 78 4.35 -5.04 -18.29
N GLU A 79 3.71 -3.90 -18.11
CA GLU A 79 3.15 -3.08 -19.20
C GLU A 79 4.23 -2.60 -20.17
N ASN A 80 5.38 -2.13 -19.68
CA ASN A 80 6.48 -1.72 -20.54
C ASN A 80 7.02 -2.89 -21.37
N ALA A 81 7.28 -4.03 -20.76
CA ALA A 81 7.78 -5.20 -21.47
C ALA A 81 6.77 -5.75 -22.49
N THR A 82 5.48 -5.77 -22.15
CA THR A 82 4.43 -6.20 -23.09
C THR A 82 4.24 -5.22 -24.25
N ASN A 83 4.54 -3.93 -24.05
CA ASN A 83 4.55 -2.94 -25.12
C ASN A 83 5.66 -3.23 -26.13
N ASP A 84 6.89 -3.47 -25.64
CA ASP A 84 8.02 -3.82 -26.50
C ASP A 84 7.73 -5.10 -27.32
N VAL A 85 7.11 -6.11 -26.69
CA VAL A 85 6.68 -7.34 -27.40
C VAL A 85 5.61 -7.04 -28.47
N THR A 86 4.68 -6.15 -28.17
CA THR A 86 3.66 -5.73 -29.15
C THR A 86 4.30 -5.07 -30.37
N ASP A 87 5.28 -4.21 -30.18
CA ASP A 87 6.01 -3.53 -31.26
C ASP A 87 6.80 -4.56 -32.11
N MET A 88 7.43 -5.55 -31.47
CA MET A 88 8.10 -6.65 -32.17
C MET A 88 7.12 -7.49 -32.99
N LEU A 89 5.93 -7.80 -32.47
CA LEU A 89 4.89 -8.52 -33.19
C LEU A 89 4.37 -7.71 -34.40
N HIS A 90 4.20 -6.41 -34.26
CA HIS A 90 3.85 -5.54 -35.40
C HIS A 90 4.94 -5.56 -36.47
N ARG A 91 6.21 -5.53 -36.08
CA ARG A 91 7.33 -5.65 -37.03
C ARG A 91 7.35 -7.01 -37.73
N MET A 92 7.12 -8.10 -36.98
CA MET A 92 6.99 -9.43 -37.58
C MET A 92 5.84 -9.51 -38.59
N ARG A 93 4.70 -8.83 -38.29
CA ARG A 93 3.56 -8.77 -39.21
C ARG A 93 3.90 -8.03 -40.51
N GLU A 94 4.62 -6.92 -40.44
CA GLU A 94 5.11 -6.20 -41.63
C GLU A 94 5.98 -7.11 -42.51
N LEU A 95 6.94 -7.82 -41.89
CA LEU A 95 7.83 -8.74 -42.61
C LEU A 95 7.05 -9.89 -43.22
N ALA A 96 6.06 -10.44 -42.52
CA ALA A 96 5.19 -11.49 -43.04
C ALA A 96 4.36 -11.02 -44.24
N ILE A 97 3.77 -9.78 -44.17
CA ILE A 97 3.05 -9.18 -45.30
C ILE A 97 3.99 -8.98 -46.49
N GLN A 98 5.22 -8.51 -46.25
CA GLN A 98 6.22 -8.38 -47.30
C GLN A 98 6.56 -9.74 -47.95
N ALA A 99 6.72 -10.79 -47.14
CA ALA A 99 7.05 -12.13 -47.60
C ALA A 99 5.93 -12.81 -48.41
N THR A 100 4.64 -12.42 -48.18
CA THR A 100 3.52 -12.96 -49.01
C THR A 100 3.49 -12.44 -50.43
N ASN A 101 4.24 -11.36 -50.74
CA ASN A 101 4.24 -10.78 -52.06
C ASN A 101 5.04 -11.67 -53.02
N ASP A 102 4.40 -12.06 -54.16
CA ASP A 102 5.01 -12.92 -55.19
C ASP A 102 6.14 -12.26 -55.97
N THR A 103 6.35 -10.95 -55.80
CA THR A 103 7.53 -10.28 -56.40
C THR A 103 8.83 -10.61 -55.68
N ASN A 104 8.80 -11.20 -54.50
CA ASN A 104 9.99 -11.60 -53.74
C ASN A 104 10.43 -13.01 -54.15
N SER A 105 11.74 -13.18 -54.34
CA SER A 105 12.35 -14.48 -54.53
C SER A 105 12.40 -15.26 -53.18
N ASP A 106 12.64 -16.57 -53.27
CA ASP A 106 12.82 -17.37 -52.05
C ASP A 106 14.09 -16.97 -51.29
N GLU A 107 15.10 -16.42 -51.97
CA GLU A 107 16.29 -15.86 -51.34
C GLU A 107 15.96 -14.58 -50.55
N ASP A 108 15.11 -13.72 -51.10
CA ASP A 108 14.65 -12.49 -50.40
C ASP A 108 13.83 -12.86 -49.15
N ARG A 109 12.92 -13.82 -49.29
CA ARG A 109 12.15 -14.35 -48.13
C ARG A 109 13.04 -14.96 -47.06
N ALA A 110 14.15 -15.64 -47.46
CA ALA A 110 15.10 -16.17 -46.50
C ALA A 110 15.83 -15.07 -45.70
N PHE A 111 16.05 -13.87 -46.29
CA PHE A 111 16.58 -12.72 -45.55
C PHE A 111 15.56 -12.16 -44.58
N LEU A 112 14.30 -12.05 -44.97
CA LEU A 112 13.21 -11.62 -44.08
C LEU A 112 13.04 -12.62 -42.89
N GLN A 113 13.14 -13.91 -43.16
CA GLN A 113 13.07 -14.94 -42.14
C GLN A 113 14.20 -14.82 -41.08
N LYS A 114 15.39 -14.37 -41.46
CA LYS A 114 16.46 -14.10 -40.49
C LYS A 114 16.07 -13.01 -39.49
N GLU A 115 15.42 -11.94 -39.95
CA GLU A 115 14.93 -10.89 -39.09
C GLU A 115 13.83 -11.40 -38.16
N VAL A 116 12.85 -12.14 -38.69
CA VAL A 116 11.81 -12.79 -37.86
C VAL A 116 12.40 -13.72 -36.81
N ALA A 117 13.42 -14.48 -37.16
CA ALA A 117 14.09 -15.36 -36.20
C ALA A 117 14.74 -14.60 -35.05
N GLN A 118 15.36 -13.45 -35.33
CA GLN A 118 15.92 -12.59 -34.25
C GLN A 118 14.83 -11.95 -33.39
N LEU A 119 13.72 -11.49 -33.98
CA LEU A 119 12.59 -10.96 -33.23
C LEU A 119 11.96 -12.01 -32.28
N LYS A 120 11.84 -13.28 -32.74
CA LYS A 120 11.36 -14.38 -31.89
C LYS A 120 12.28 -14.65 -30.70
N LEU A 121 13.59 -14.62 -30.90
CA LEU A 121 14.57 -14.75 -29.82
C LEU A 121 14.47 -13.58 -28.85
N GLU A 122 14.31 -12.37 -29.36
CA GLU A 122 14.20 -11.19 -28.51
C GLU A 122 12.90 -11.19 -27.68
N ILE A 123 11.76 -11.60 -28.27
CA ILE A 123 10.50 -11.78 -27.52
C ILE A 123 10.71 -12.77 -26.37
N THR A 124 11.36 -13.90 -26.65
CA THR A 124 11.64 -14.90 -25.61
C THR A 124 12.57 -14.36 -24.54
N ARG A 125 13.63 -13.62 -24.94
CA ARG A 125 14.57 -12.99 -24.01
C ARG A 125 13.86 -11.97 -23.12
N VAL A 126 13.02 -11.10 -23.68
CA VAL A 126 12.24 -10.12 -22.90
C VAL A 126 11.33 -10.83 -21.89
N ALA A 127 10.69 -11.93 -22.29
CA ALA A 127 9.82 -12.70 -21.40
C ALA A 127 10.58 -13.37 -20.24
N GLU A 128 11.82 -13.81 -20.45
CA GLU A 128 12.65 -14.49 -19.46
C GLU A 128 13.43 -13.52 -18.57
N ASP A 129 13.96 -12.45 -19.17
CA ASP A 129 14.81 -11.49 -18.44
C ASP A 129 14.01 -10.43 -17.66
N THR A 130 12.72 -10.26 -17.96
CA THR A 130 11.90 -9.25 -17.25
C THR A 130 11.59 -9.74 -15.84
N GLN A 131 12.23 -9.10 -14.86
CA GLN A 131 12.12 -9.43 -13.46
C GLN A 131 11.64 -8.22 -12.65
N TYR A 132 10.87 -8.49 -11.62
CA TYR A 132 10.52 -7.54 -10.57
C TYR A 132 10.95 -8.11 -9.21
N ASN A 133 11.84 -7.41 -8.52
CA ASN A 133 12.41 -7.85 -7.24
C ASN A 133 12.98 -9.30 -7.27
N GLY A 134 13.65 -9.66 -8.40
CA GLY A 134 14.26 -11.01 -8.58
C GLY A 134 13.25 -12.13 -8.90
N GLN A 135 11.99 -11.79 -9.19
CA GLN A 135 10.98 -12.74 -9.66
C GLN A 135 10.69 -12.50 -11.15
N GLU A 136 10.73 -13.53 -11.95
CA GLU A 136 10.29 -13.49 -13.33
C GLU A 136 8.78 -13.29 -13.36
N VAL A 137 8.33 -12.34 -14.19
CA VAL A 137 6.91 -11.92 -14.19
C VAL A 137 6.18 -12.27 -15.49
N LEU A 138 6.91 -12.63 -16.57
CA LEU A 138 6.38 -12.86 -17.91
C LEU A 138 6.68 -14.24 -18.48
N ASP A 139 7.27 -15.13 -17.67
CA ASP A 139 7.64 -16.48 -18.05
C ASP A 139 6.47 -17.49 -18.03
N GLY A 140 5.30 -17.09 -17.51
CA GLY A 140 4.10 -17.93 -17.36
C GLY A 140 3.99 -18.61 -15.98
N THR A 141 4.98 -18.47 -15.11
CA THR A 141 4.93 -19.05 -13.74
C THR A 141 4.27 -18.13 -12.74
N PHE A 142 4.06 -16.86 -13.09
CA PHE A 142 3.50 -15.82 -12.20
C PHE A 142 1.97 -15.88 -12.16
N THR A 143 1.45 -16.99 -11.62
CA THR A 143 0.00 -17.25 -11.54
C THR A 143 -0.53 -17.13 -10.12
N SER A 144 -1.80 -16.73 -9.98
CA SER A 144 -2.54 -16.66 -8.71
C SER A 144 -1.82 -15.88 -7.60
N LYS A 145 -1.13 -14.82 -7.97
CA LYS A 145 -0.47 -13.93 -7.00
C LYS A 145 -1.49 -13.02 -6.33
N SER A 146 -1.30 -12.78 -5.05
CA SER A 146 -2.21 -11.96 -4.25
C SER A 146 -1.48 -10.79 -3.61
N ILE A 147 -2.04 -9.59 -3.76
CA ILE A 147 -1.59 -8.39 -3.08
C ILE A 147 -2.53 -8.15 -1.90
N GLN A 148 -1.98 -8.10 -0.68
CA GLN A 148 -2.76 -7.74 0.51
C GLN A 148 -3.04 -6.23 0.50
N VAL A 149 -4.31 -5.86 0.34
CA VAL A 149 -4.79 -4.48 0.22
C VAL A 149 -5.69 -4.07 1.37
N GLY A 150 -5.65 -4.80 2.47
CA GLY A 150 -6.43 -4.48 3.65
C GLY A 150 -5.76 -4.92 4.94
N THR A 151 -6.37 -4.60 6.08
CA THR A 151 -5.85 -4.86 7.42
C THR A 151 -6.17 -6.27 7.93
N GLU A 152 -7.17 -6.93 7.33
CA GLU A 152 -7.67 -8.23 7.76
C GLU A 152 -7.26 -9.34 6.79
N PHE A 153 -7.22 -10.56 7.30
CA PHE A 153 -6.95 -11.74 6.49
C PHE A 153 -7.97 -11.88 5.34
N GLY A 154 -7.48 -12.18 4.14
CA GLY A 154 -8.32 -12.40 2.95
C GLY A 154 -8.69 -11.12 2.19
N GLN A 155 -8.33 -9.94 2.67
CA GLN A 155 -8.51 -8.69 1.92
C GLN A 155 -7.41 -8.52 0.87
N THR A 156 -7.46 -9.34 -0.18
CA THR A 156 -6.45 -9.41 -1.23
C THR A 156 -7.04 -9.12 -2.60
N ILE A 157 -6.22 -8.58 -3.49
CA ILE A 157 -6.46 -8.54 -4.93
C ILE A 157 -5.59 -9.63 -5.54
N THR A 158 -6.22 -10.64 -6.12
CA THR A 158 -5.54 -11.72 -6.83
C THR A 158 -5.51 -11.43 -8.31
N PHE A 159 -4.40 -11.77 -8.96
CA PHE A 159 -4.21 -11.66 -10.40
C PHE A 159 -3.21 -12.71 -10.89
N SER A 160 -3.21 -12.94 -12.19
CA SER A 160 -2.26 -13.80 -12.86
C SER A 160 -1.67 -13.04 -14.02
N VAL A 161 -0.41 -13.30 -14.32
CA VAL A 161 0.29 -12.80 -15.49
C VAL A 161 0.53 -13.97 -16.41
N ASN A 162 0.05 -13.86 -17.65
CA ASN A 162 0.26 -14.90 -18.66
C ASN A 162 1.69 -14.79 -19.19
N GLY A 163 2.26 -15.95 -19.57
CA GLY A 163 3.54 -15.99 -20.25
C GLY A 163 3.44 -15.38 -21.66
N ILE A 164 4.44 -14.58 -22.02
CA ILE A 164 4.53 -13.95 -23.35
C ILE A 164 5.71 -14.46 -24.17
N LYS A 165 6.27 -15.64 -23.81
CA LYS A 165 7.29 -16.29 -24.61
C LYS A 165 6.77 -16.59 -26.02
N ALA A 166 7.65 -16.62 -27.00
CA ALA A 166 7.25 -16.88 -28.39
C ALA A 166 6.54 -18.24 -28.59
N ASP A 167 6.77 -19.21 -27.72
CA ASP A 167 6.10 -20.52 -27.70
C ASP A 167 4.74 -20.50 -26.95
N ALA A 168 4.46 -19.46 -26.17
CA ALA A 168 3.24 -19.33 -25.38
C ALA A 168 2.18 -18.44 -26.03
N ILE A 169 2.56 -17.56 -26.97
CA ILE A 169 1.66 -16.59 -27.60
C ILE A 169 1.28 -17.03 -29.02
N GLY A 170 0.07 -16.65 -29.47
CA GLY A 170 -0.46 -16.98 -30.79
C GLY A 170 -1.12 -18.35 -30.88
N SER A 171 -1.00 -19.19 -29.81
CA SER A 171 -1.70 -20.47 -29.72
C SER A 171 -3.14 -20.25 -29.22
N LYS A 172 -4.12 -20.65 -30.02
CA LYS A 172 -5.53 -20.62 -29.61
C LYS A 172 -5.98 -21.83 -28.80
N ASP A 173 -5.11 -22.76 -28.49
CA ASP A 173 -5.48 -24.02 -27.80
C ASP A 173 -5.91 -23.83 -26.34
N THR A 174 -5.47 -22.76 -25.67
CA THR A 174 -5.86 -22.47 -24.26
C THR A 174 -7.28 -21.90 -24.11
N ASN A 175 -7.92 -21.47 -25.21
CA ASN A 175 -9.27 -20.87 -25.17
C ASN A 175 -10.27 -21.51 -26.16
N GLY A 176 -10.08 -22.76 -26.56
CA GLY A 176 -11.11 -23.51 -27.32
C GLY A 176 -11.08 -23.29 -28.83
N PHE A 177 -9.96 -22.87 -29.41
CA PHE A 177 -9.75 -22.85 -30.86
C PHE A 177 -8.95 -24.08 -31.27
N THR A 178 -9.49 -24.87 -32.18
CA THR A 178 -8.83 -26.05 -32.75
C THR A 178 -7.62 -25.65 -33.59
N SER A 179 -6.54 -26.38 -33.45
CA SER A 179 -5.27 -26.26 -34.19
C SER A 179 -5.36 -26.62 -35.68
N THR A 180 -6.55 -26.56 -36.26
CA THR A 180 -6.81 -26.82 -37.68
C THR A 180 -7.42 -25.59 -38.34
N ASP A 181 -6.86 -25.20 -39.49
CA ASP A 181 -7.41 -24.20 -40.37
C ASP A 181 -8.81 -24.60 -40.91
N VAL A 182 -9.59 -23.65 -41.44
CA VAL A 182 -10.90 -23.90 -42.09
C VAL A 182 -10.81 -24.94 -43.17
N ASP A 183 -9.60 -25.17 -43.74
CA ASP A 183 -9.29 -26.14 -44.77
C ASP A 183 -8.69 -27.46 -44.23
N GLY A 184 -8.63 -27.67 -42.90
CA GLY A 184 -8.17 -28.91 -42.26
C GLY A 184 -6.65 -29.07 -42.24
N ASN A 185 -5.85 -28.04 -42.56
CA ASN A 185 -4.38 -28.07 -42.48
C ASN A 185 -3.92 -27.80 -41.03
N ALA A 186 -2.78 -28.41 -40.65
CA ALA A 186 -2.12 -28.14 -39.39
C ALA A 186 -1.77 -26.65 -39.31
N ARG A 187 -2.42 -25.96 -38.37
CA ARG A 187 -2.13 -24.56 -38.08
C ARG A 187 -0.81 -24.46 -37.32
N LEU A 188 -0.05 -23.40 -37.55
CA LEU A 188 1.11 -23.11 -36.71
C LEU A 188 0.63 -22.85 -35.27
N ASP A 189 1.21 -23.56 -34.31
CA ASP A 189 0.71 -23.59 -32.93
C ASP A 189 1.05 -22.33 -32.17
N ASN A 190 2.09 -21.56 -32.53
CA ASN A 190 2.58 -20.40 -31.78
C ASN A 190 3.52 -19.53 -32.62
N VAL A 191 3.92 -18.38 -32.08
CA VAL A 191 4.85 -17.45 -32.72
C VAL A 191 6.22 -18.09 -32.99
N ALA A 192 6.67 -19.00 -32.12
CA ALA A 192 7.96 -19.68 -32.32
C ALA A 192 7.98 -20.56 -33.59
N SER A 193 6.82 -21.10 -34.00
CA SER A 193 6.71 -21.99 -35.18
C SER A 193 6.58 -21.24 -36.52
N ILE A 194 6.48 -19.89 -36.51
CA ILE A 194 6.32 -19.09 -37.72
C ILE A 194 7.55 -19.22 -38.63
N ASP A 195 7.31 -19.56 -39.89
CA ASP A 195 8.30 -19.60 -40.97
C ASP A 195 7.76 -18.84 -42.21
N ILE A 196 8.39 -17.75 -42.58
CA ILE A 196 8.04 -16.91 -43.72
C ILE A 196 8.96 -17.12 -44.93
N SER A 197 9.74 -18.21 -44.96
CA SER A 197 10.64 -18.53 -46.07
C SER A 197 9.90 -18.88 -47.37
N ASN A 198 8.59 -19.12 -47.30
CA ASN A 198 7.73 -19.37 -48.45
C ASN A 198 6.40 -18.59 -48.27
N ALA A 199 5.71 -18.32 -49.39
CA ALA A 199 4.47 -17.50 -49.38
C ALA A 199 3.34 -18.15 -48.57
N ALA A 200 3.19 -19.48 -48.57
CA ALA A 200 2.16 -20.17 -47.82
C ALA A 200 2.42 -20.09 -46.30
N GLY A 201 3.69 -20.28 -45.88
CA GLY A 201 4.09 -20.11 -44.47
C GLY A 201 3.97 -18.69 -44.00
N ALA A 202 4.27 -17.71 -44.85
CA ALA A 202 4.06 -16.29 -44.54
C ALA A 202 2.57 -15.95 -44.31
N GLN A 203 1.68 -16.50 -45.13
CA GLN A 203 0.24 -16.33 -44.98
C GLN A 203 -0.31 -16.99 -43.69
N ALA A 204 0.15 -18.23 -43.39
CA ALA A 204 -0.19 -18.90 -42.12
C ALA A 204 0.36 -18.13 -40.90
N GLY A 205 1.61 -17.62 -41.00
CA GLY A 205 2.25 -16.82 -39.96
C GLY A 205 1.50 -15.52 -39.65
N LEU A 206 0.91 -14.86 -40.66
CA LEU A 206 0.11 -13.64 -40.46
C LEU A 206 -1.07 -13.85 -39.50
N GLN A 207 -1.73 -15.02 -39.59
CA GLN A 207 -2.84 -15.31 -38.70
C GLN A 207 -2.35 -15.50 -37.25
N VAL A 208 -1.29 -16.28 -37.05
CA VAL A 208 -0.70 -16.51 -35.74
C VAL A 208 -0.21 -15.22 -35.09
N ILE A 209 0.43 -14.34 -35.88
CA ILE A 209 0.87 -13.02 -35.39
C ILE A 209 -0.33 -12.17 -34.99
N THR A 210 -1.42 -12.19 -35.77
CA THR A 210 -2.64 -11.45 -35.42
C THR A 210 -3.25 -11.97 -34.14
N ASP A 211 -3.33 -13.28 -33.96
CA ASP A 211 -3.83 -13.92 -32.74
C ASP A 211 -2.93 -13.59 -31.53
N ALA A 212 -1.61 -13.56 -31.71
CA ALA A 212 -0.66 -13.16 -30.68
C ALA A 212 -0.85 -11.68 -30.26
N ILE A 213 -1.03 -10.79 -31.22
CA ILE A 213 -1.31 -9.36 -30.95
C ILE A 213 -2.62 -9.21 -30.16
N GLU A 214 -3.69 -9.92 -30.57
CA GLU A 214 -4.97 -9.90 -29.86
C GLU A 214 -4.84 -10.43 -28.41
N GLN A 215 -4.08 -11.50 -28.23
CA GLN A 215 -3.81 -12.10 -26.91
C GLN A 215 -3.08 -11.10 -26.00
N VAL A 216 -1.95 -10.54 -26.46
CA VAL A 216 -1.16 -9.59 -25.68
C VAL A 216 -1.97 -8.31 -25.41
N ALA A 217 -2.77 -7.82 -26.38
CA ALA A 217 -3.65 -6.68 -26.18
C ALA A 217 -4.73 -6.97 -25.12
N GLY A 218 -5.31 -8.15 -25.11
CA GLY A 218 -6.27 -8.59 -24.09
C GLY A 218 -5.64 -8.66 -22.69
N ASP A 219 -4.42 -9.19 -22.58
CA ASP A 219 -3.68 -9.21 -21.33
C ASP A 219 -3.37 -7.80 -20.83
N ARG A 220 -2.90 -6.91 -21.71
CA ARG A 220 -2.65 -5.49 -21.39
C ARG A 220 -3.92 -4.77 -20.93
N ALA A 221 -5.06 -5.02 -21.57
CA ALA A 221 -6.33 -4.46 -21.12
C ALA A 221 -6.70 -4.93 -19.71
N THR A 222 -6.41 -6.21 -19.37
CA THR A 222 -6.61 -6.75 -18.03
C THR A 222 -5.67 -6.10 -17.02
N TYR A 223 -4.40 -5.90 -17.37
CA TYR A 223 -3.43 -5.23 -16.49
C TYR A 223 -3.80 -3.77 -16.26
N GLY A 224 -4.24 -3.04 -17.30
CA GLY A 224 -4.73 -1.67 -17.17
C GLY A 224 -5.98 -1.56 -16.27
N ALA A 225 -6.91 -2.50 -16.39
CA ALA A 225 -8.06 -2.56 -15.49
C ALA A 225 -7.65 -2.83 -14.03
N LEU A 226 -6.63 -3.67 -13.82
CA LEU A 226 -6.08 -3.96 -12.50
C LEU A 226 -5.34 -2.76 -11.92
N GLN A 227 -4.58 -2.01 -12.73
CA GLN A 227 -3.93 -0.76 -12.32
C GLN A 227 -4.98 0.25 -11.83
N ASN A 228 -6.01 0.52 -12.63
CA ASN A 228 -7.10 1.40 -12.21
C ASN A 228 -7.77 0.95 -10.90
N ARG A 229 -8.00 -0.36 -10.75
CA ARG A 229 -8.55 -0.92 -9.51
C ARG A 229 -7.65 -0.71 -8.31
N LEU A 230 -6.33 -0.89 -8.46
CA LEU A 230 -5.36 -0.65 -7.41
C LEU A 230 -5.27 0.84 -7.05
N GLU A 231 -5.31 1.75 -8.03
CA GLU A 231 -5.32 3.20 -7.79
C GLU A 231 -6.53 3.64 -6.97
N TYR A 232 -7.74 3.17 -7.33
CA TYR A 232 -8.93 3.42 -6.52
C TYR A 232 -8.83 2.82 -5.11
N THR A 233 -8.21 1.65 -5.00
CA THR A 233 -7.97 1.01 -3.70
C THR A 233 -7.01 1.84 -2.85
N VAL A 234 -5.89 2.32 -3.41
CA VAL A 234 -4.93 3.23 -2.75
C VAL A 234 -5.63 4.49 -2.26
N SER A 235 -6.41 5.15 -3.13
CA SER A 235 -7.16 6.35 -2.77
C SER A 235 -8.14 6.09 -1.61
N ASN A 236 -8.86 4.98 -1.65
CA ASN A 236 -9.78 4.60 -0.58
C ASN A 236 -9.04 4.31 0.75
N LEU A 237 -7.94 3.55 0.69
CA LEU A 237 -7.13 3.24 1.88
C LEU A 237 -6.57 4.49 2.54
N MET A 238 -6.10 5.45 1.74
CA MET A 238 -5.60 6.74 2.24
C MET A 238 -6.71 7.54 2.92
N ASN A 239 -7.89 7.63 2.33
CA ASN A 239 -9.04 8.30 2.93
C ASN A 239 -9.45 7.65 4.26
N VAL A 240 -9.53 6.31 4.30
CA VAL A 240 -9.85 5.57 5.53
C VAL A 240 -8.78 5.79 6.60
N ALA A 241 -7.49 5.81 6.23
CA ALA A 241 -6.38 6.08 7.14
C ALA A 241 -6.47 7.50 7.72
N GLU A 242 -6.79 8.50 6.89
CA GLU A 242 -6.99 9.90 7.32
C GLU A 242 -8.15 10.01 8.33
N PHE A 243 -9.32 9.49 7.98
CA PHE A 243 -10.48 9.54 8.89
C PHE A 243 -10.25 8.78 10.20
N THR A 244 -9.57 7.63 10.12
CA THR A 244 -9.23 6.85 11.33
C THR A 244 -8.21 7.60 12.19
N THR A 245 -7.23 8.28 11.57
CA THR A 245 -6.27 9.13 12.26
C THR A 245 -6.96 10.32 12.94
N ALA A 246 -7.88 11.00 12.24
CA ALA A 246 -8.66 12.09 12.82
C ALA A 246 -9.58 11.62 13.95
N ALA A 247 -10.14 10.41 13.85
CA ALA A 247 -10.95 9.83 14.92
C ALA A 247 -10.11 9.49 16.16
N ARG A 248 -8.90 8.92 15.96
CA ARG A 248 -7.95 8.64 17.03
C ARG A 248 -7.50 9.91 17.73
N SER A 249 -7.18 10.96 16.97
CA SER A 249 -6.78 12.26 17.49
C SER A 249 -7.83 12.83 18.44
N ARG A 250 -9.12 12.76 18.10
CA ARG A 250 -10.21 13.21 18.98
C ARG A 250 -10.30 12.44 20.31
N ILE A 251 -9.86 11.20 20.35
CA ILE A 251 -9.86 10.36 21.55
C ILE A 251 -8.61 10.60 22.39
N GLU A 252 -7.46 10.60 21.75
CA GLU A 252 -6.15 10.52 22.41
C GLU A 252 -5.48 11.88 22.61
N ASP A 253 -5.67 12.85 21.69
CA ASP A 253 -4.93 14.10 21.70
C ASP A 253 -5.47 15.11 22.74
N ALA A 254 -4.57 15.90 23.29
CA ALA A 254 -4.88 16.94 24.24
C ALA A 254 -5.20 18.27 23.54
N ASP A 255 -6.23 18.97 24.00
CA ASP A 255 -6.44 20.38 23.68
C ASP A 255 -5.39 21.23 24.43
N PHE A 256 -4.44 21.75 23.69
CA PHE A 256 -3.32 22.51 24.21
C PHE A 256 -3.77 23.77 24.96
N ALA A 257 -4.84 24.45 24.51
CA ALA A 257 -5.36 25.64 25.16
C ALA A 257 -5.99 25.30 26.51
N ALA A 258 -6.79 24.24 26.56
CA ALA A 258 -7.43 23.78 27.79
C ALA A 258 -6.41 23.29 28.83
N GLU A 259 -5.38 22.56 28.37
CA GLU A 259 -4.38 21.99 29.27
C GLU A 259 -3.38 23.05 29.78
N SER A 260 -3.05 24.07 28.96
CA SER A 260 -2.27 25.24 29.40
C SER A 260 -2.99 26.05 30.46
N ALA A 261 -4.32 26.23 30.31
CA ALA A 261 -5.12 26.89 31.33
C ALA A 261 -5.16 26.09 32.65
N ARG A 262 -5.23 24.74 32.56
CA ARG A 262 -5.14 23.86 33.75
C ARG A 262 -3.78 23.94 34.41
N LEU A 263 -2.71 23.95 33.63
CA LEU A 263 -1.36 24.13 34.14
C LEU A 263 -1.22 25.45 34.91
N ALA A 264 -1.63 26.58 34.31
CA ALA A 264 -1.57 27.88 34.94
C ALA A 264 -2.38 27.90 36.24
N LYS A 265 -3.61 27.37 36.22
CA LYS A 265 -4.45 27.23 37.41
C LYS A 265 -3.78 26.40 38.50
N ALA A 266 -3.22 25.27 38.20
CA ALA A 266 -2.53 24.39 39.14
C ALA A 266 -1.29 25.06 39.74
N GLN A 267 -0.52 25.83 38.95
CA GLN A 267 0.61 26.63 39.43
C GLN A 267 0.17 27.72 40.47
N VAL A 268 -0.90 28.45 40.16
CA VAL A 268 -1.45 29.46 41.07
C VAL A 268 -1.97 28.79 42.37
N LEU A 269 -2.67 27.66 42.26
CA LEU A 269 -3.15 26.89 43.41
C LEU A 269 -2.02 26.36 44.27
N GLN A 270 -0.91 25.94 43.67
CA GLN A 270 0.29 25.49 44.39
C GLN A 270 0.92 26.66 45.18
N GLN A 271 1.06 27.85 44.55
CA GLN A 271 1.60 29.03 45.21
C GLN A 271 0.69 29.49 46.38
N THR A 272 -0.60 29.54 46.12
CA THR A 272 -1.58 29.91 47.18
C THR A 272 -1.66 28.86 48.27
N GLY A 273 -1.57 27.57 47.93
CA GLY A 273 -1.56 26.47 48.90
C GLY A 273 -0.36 26.52 49.84
N THR A 274 0.85 26.85 49.32
CA THR A 274 2.03 27.03 50.16
C THR A 274 1.90 28.21 51.09
N ALA A 275 1.32 29.33 50.63
CA ALA A 275 1.05 30.51 51.47
C ALA A 275 0.02 30.20 52.57
N MET A 276 -1.05 29.49 52.24
CA MET A 276 -2.06 29.06 53.20
C MET A 276 -1.52 28.07 54.22
N LEU A 277 -0.63 27.18 53.83
CA LEU A 277 0.06 26.25 54.73
C LEU A 277 0.94 27.02 55.74
N ALA A 278 1.69 28.01 55.25
CA ALA A 278 2.50 28.89 56.09
C ALA A 278 1.62 29.64 57.10
N GLN A 279 0.48 30.21 56.68
CA GLN A 279 -0.48 30.91 57.52
C GLN A 279 -1.12 29.97 58.55
N ALA A 280 -1.50 28.74 58.16
CA ALA A 280 -2.08 27.75 59.08
C ALA A 280 -1.09 27.33 60.16
N ASN A 281 0.20 27.25 59.81
CA ASN A 281 1.26 26.93 60.78
C ASN A 281 1.53 28.15 61.73
N ALA A 282 1.51 29.39 61.19
CA ALA A 282 1.71 30.58 61.99
C ALA A 282 0.58 30.81 63.03
N SER A 283 -0.67 30.50 62.65
CA SER A 283 -1.83 30.62 63.57
C SER A 283 -1.76 29.71 64.78
N SER A 284 -1.20 28.51 64.64
CA SER A 284 -0.97 27.58 65.79
C SER A 284 0.17 28.07 66.72
N GLN A 285 1.21 28.69 66.13
CA GLN A 285 2.28 29.30 66.94
C GLN A 285 1.82 30.51 67.76
N LEU A 286 0.97 31.38 67.15
CA LEU A 286 0.35 32.48 67.87
C LEU A 286 -0.51 32.01 69.05
N ALA A 287 -1.26 30.91 68.86
CA ALA A 287 -2.04 30.33 69.97
C ALA A 287 -1.14 29.83 71.12
N LEU A 288 0.00 29.26 70.79
CA LEU A 288 1.00 28.80 71.77
C LEU A 288 1.65 29.97 72.52
N SER A 289 1.89 31.11 71.86
CA SER A 289 2.47 32.32 72.47
C SER A 289 1.55 33.03 73.38
N LEU A 290 0.19 32.82 73.23
CA LEU A 290 -0.83 33.40 74.14
C LEU A 290 -1.05 32.61 75.46
N ILE A 291 -0.53 31.40 75.51
CA ILE A 291 -0.60 30.50 76.66
C ILE A 291 0.68 30.59 77.51
N ARG A 292 1.71 31.20 76.97
CA ARG A 292 2.96 31.48 77.69
C ARG A 292 2.85 32.91 78.33
#